data_7325ee0207bf43dbe54b1603ed4dcdb7
#
_entry.id   7325ee0207bf43dbe54b1603ed4dcdb7
#
_cell.length_a   1.000
_cell.length_b   1.000
_cell.length_c   1.000
_cell.angle_alpha   90.00
_cell.angle_beta   90.00
_cell.angle_gamma   90.00
#
_symmetry.space_group_name_H-M   'P 1'
#
loop_
_entity.id
_entity.type
_entity.pdbx_description
1 polymer ?
#
loop_
_entity_poly.entity_id
_entity_poly.type
_entity_poly.pdbx_seq_one_letter_code
_entity_poly.pdbx_strand_id
1 'polypeptide(L)'
;MAKETKYIFITGGVLSSLGKGIAAASIATLLKNSGLKVSVLKADPYINVDPGTMSPLEHGEVFVTDDGAETDLDLGHYERFLDESLSQDNNFTTGRVYSSVIEKERRGDYLGKTIQVIPHIVGEIVDRIKKAGEGKDVLIVEIGGTVGDIEGLPFLEAIRALRVEVGKKRALNIHLTLVPFIKVAGELKTKPTQHSVGELRRIGISPDIIICRSEMPLNRELKDKIAASCGVEKNCVIESLDSASIYQIPLSFLKQDILTPIAENLGFSELKPDMANWDSLVKRIIAPTNETTIAFVGKYIDLKESYKSLTEGIIHAGANLDARVNLRWIDSEKIEESNVNELLKDVDGILVAGGFGERGVLGKMQAIKFARVNNIPYLGICLGMQLAMIEFARDVLGLEDANSMEFNKECKNPIIYLIDSFIDAHGKKQIRTHTSPLGGTMRLGAYNCDIKPKTLLAEIYGNAKSVKERHRHRYEANPKYKEVFEKAGLIVSGESDGLVEAIELKGHPWFVGVQCHPEFTSRLTRPNPVILGFIKASLANHVK
;
A
#
# COMPACT_ATOMS: atom_id res chain seq x y z
N MET A 1 -29.90 -19.99 -5.14
CA MET A 1 -29.42 -19.01 -6.13
C MET A 1 -28.17 -18.33 -5.58
N ALA A 2 -27.11 -18.21 -6.34
CA ALA A 2 -25.95 -17.42 -5.92
C ALA A 2 -26.42 -15.98 -5.64
N LYS A 3 -25.99 -15.41 -4.51
CA LYS A 3 -26.35 -14.04 -4.14
C LYS A 3 -25.67 -13.10 -5.15
N GLU A 4 -26.43 -12.25 -5.82
CA GLU A 4 -25.91 -11.34 -6.84
C GLU A 4 -25.12 -10.20 -6.22
N THR A 5 -23.91 -9.93 -6.73
CA THR A 5 -23.03 -8.85 -6.28
C THR A 5 -23.70 -7.48 -6.43
N LYS A 6 -23.58 -6.63 -5.44
CA LYS A 6 -23.97 -5.22 -5.47
C LYS A 6 -22.73 -4.34 -5.65
N TYR A 7 -22.87 -3.24 -6.36
CA TYR A 7 -21.76 -2.37 -6.76
C TYR A 7 -21.91 -0.99 -6.13
N ILE A 8 -20.83 -0.48 -5.56
CA ILE A 8 -20.71 0.91 -5.10
C ILE A 8 -19.63 1.57 -5.95
N PHE A 9 -20.01 2.53 -6.78
CA PHE A 9 -19.08 3.28 -7.60
C PHE A 9 -18.67 4.56 -6.89
N ILE A 10 -17.36 4.78 -6.74
CA ILE A 10 -16.81 5.98 -6.12
C ILE A 10 -16.12 6.80 -7.19
N THR A 11 -16.62 8.01 -7.41
CA THR A 11 -16.06 8.99 -8.32
C THR A 11 -15.63 10.24 -7.55
N GLY A 12 -14.73 11.03 -8.11
CA GLY A 12 -14.33 12.29 -7.50
C GLY A 12 -14.26 13.41 -8.50
N GLY A 13 -14.47 14.62 -8.03
CA GLY A 13 -14.38 15.82 -8.85
C GLY A 13 -13.69 16.97 -8.14
N VAL A 14 -13.51 18.08 -8.87
CA VAL A 14 -12.82 19.30 -8.46
C VAL A 14 -11.29 19.18 -8.55
N LEU A 15 -10.65 18.21 -7.88
CA LEU A 15 -9.20 17.98 -7.93
C LEU A 15 -8.85 16.54 -7.53
N SER A 16 -7.61 16.13 -7.80
CA SER A 16 -7.03 14.88 -7.33
C SER A 16 -6.78 14.91 -5.82
N SER A 17 -6.43 13.76 -5.24
CA SER A 17 -6.06 13.63 -3.81
C SER A 17 -7.15 14.05 -2.81
N LEU A 18 -8.42 14.00 -3.20
CA LEU A 18 -9.57 14.24 -2.30
C LEU A 18 -9.77 13.15 -1.25
N GLY A 19 -9.09 12.02 -1.38
CA GLY A 19 -9.23 10.87 -0.47
C GLY A 19 -10.27 9.85 -0.90
N LYS A 20 -10.49 9.66 -2.22
CA LYS A 20 -11.37 8.59 -2.74
C LYS A 20 -10.98 7.21 -2.21
N GLY A 21 -9.67 6.87 -2.24
CA GLY A 21 -9.16 5.58 -1.75
C GLY A 21 -9.48 5.35 -0.28
N ILE A 22 -9.28 6.36 0.56
CA ILE A 22 -9.61 6.28 1.99
C ILE A 22 -11.11 6.19 2.24
N ALA A 23 -11.92 6.90 1.45
CA ALA A 23 -13.38 6.79 1.55
C ALA A 23 -13.87 5.39 1.13
N ALA A 24 -13.33 4.84 0.02
CA ALA A 24 -13.60 3.49 -0.44
C ALA A 24 -13.24 2.45 0.63
N ALA A 25 -12.02 2.53 1.15
CA ALA A 25 -11.52 1.67 2.21
C ALA A 25 -12.37 1.76 3.49
N SER A 26 -12.77 2.97 3.89
CA SER A 26 -13.59 3.22 5.08
C SER A 26 -14.98 2.60 4.96
N ILE A 27 -15.64 2.79 3.83
CA ILE A 27 -16.95 2.18 3.56
C ILE A 27 -16.83 0.66 3.49
N ALA A 28 -15.77 0.15 2.85
CA ALA A 28 -15.49 -1.29 2.79
C ALA A 28 -15.34 -1.91 4.19
N THR A 29 -14.60 -1.23 5.08
CA THR A 29 -14.42 -1.65 6.48
C THR A 29 -15.74 -1.72 7.22
N LEU A 30 -16.59 -0.70 7.10
CA LEU A 30 -17.91 -0.68 7.76
C LEU A 30 -18.82 -1.82 7.25
N LEU A 31 -18.85 -2.04 5.93
CA LEU A 31 -19.64 -3.10 5.33
C LEU A 31 -19.13 -4.49 5.71
N LYS A 32 -17.81 -4.70 5.72
CA LYS A 32 -17.20 -5.96 6.16
C LYS A 32 -17.49 -6.26 7.62
N ASN A 33 -17.32 -5.28 8.50
CA ASN A 33 -17.62 -5.44 9.93
C ASN A 33 -19.14 -5.56 10.22
N SER A 34 -20.00 -5.29 9.23
CA SER A 34 -21.44 -5.62 9.25
C SER A 34 -21.72 -7.05 8.76
N GLY A 35 -20.70 -7.88 8.51
CA GLY A 35 -20.83 -9.28 8.12
C GLY A 35 -20.96 -9.54 6.62
N LEU A 36 -20.69 -8.55 5.75
CA LEU A 36 -20.73 -8.71 4.30
C LEU A 36 -19.36 -9.14 3.75
N LYS A 37 -19.36 -9.92 2.66
CA LYS A 37 -18.17 -10.20 1.85
C LYS A 37 -17.94 -9.02 0.92
N VAL A 38 -16.92 -8.23 1.20
CA VAL A 38 -16.61 -6.99 0.47
C VAL A 38 -15.27 -7.13 -0.27
N SER A 39 -15.18 -6.51 -1.44
CA SER A 39 -13.90 -6.27 -2.12
C SER A 39 -13.87 -4.85 -2.66
N VAL A 40 -12.67 -4.36 -2.98
CA VAL A 40 -12.46 -3.04 -3.57
C VAL A 40 -11.66 -3.21 -4.87
N LEU A 41 -12.03 -2.45 -5.88
CA LEU A 41 -11.37 -2.41 -7.18
C LEU A 41 -10.93 -0.97 -7.48
N LYS A 42 -9.68 -0.79 -7.87
CA LYS A 42 -9.12 0.46 -8.38
C LYS A 42 -9.09 0.44 -9.91
N ALA A 43 -9.68 1.43 -10.53
CA ALA A 43 -9.67 1.63 -11.98
C ALA A 43 -8.93 2.94 -12.30
N ASP A 44 -7.71 2.82 -12.85
CA ASP A 44 -6.80 3.95 -13.08
C ASP A 44 -6.83 4.41 -14.54
N PRO A 45 -7.10 5.70 -14.82
CA PRO A 45 -7.29 6.18 -16.19
C PRO A 45 -5.99 6.45 -16.96
N TYR A 46 -4.81 6.21 -16.39
CA TYR A 46 -3.54 6.40 -17.12
C TYR A 46 -3.21 5.23 -18.08
N ILE A 47 -2.36 5.51 -19.09
CA ILE A 47 -2.03 4.58 -20.20
C ILE A 47 -0.93 3.59 -19.84
N ASN A 48 -0.18 3.77 -18.75
CA ASN A 48 0.78 2.77 -18.30
C ASN A 48 0.08 1.43 -18.07
N VAL A 49 0.71 0.32 -18.46
CA VAL A 49 0.14 -1.02 -18.25
C VAL A 49 0.04 -1.36 -16.77
N ASP A 50 1.08 -0.98 -16.02
CA ASP A 50 1.16 -1.04 -14.57
C ASP A 50 2.08 0.08 -14.04
N PRO A 51 2.11 0.36 -12.72
CA PRO A 51 2.96 1.40 -12.13
C PRO A 51 4.41 0.94 -11.88
N GLY A 52 4.79 -0.29 -12.19
CA GLY A 52 6.10 -0.87 -11.81
C GLY A 52 7.33 -0.13 -12.34
N THR A 53 7.19 0.56 -13.49
CA THR A 53 8.26 1.39 -14.09
C THR A 53 8.09 2.88 -13.83
N MET A 54 7.04 3.29 -13.11
CA MET A 54 6.80 4.70 -12.81
C MET A 54 7.72 5.19 -11.71
N SER A 55 8.08 6.48 -11.77
CA SER A 55 8.89 7.10 -10.72
C SER A 55 8.08 7.21 -9.42
N PRO A 56 8.65 6.83 -8.26
CA PRO A 56 8.01 7.09 -6.98
C PRO A 56 7.72 8.58 -6.71
N LEU A 57 8.44 9.49 -7.38
CA LEU A 57 8.22 10.93 -7.30
C LEU A 57 6.91 11.37 -8.01
N GLU A 58 6.46 10.60 -9.00
CA GLU A 58 5.24 10.89 -9.77
C GLU A 58 3.99 10.21 -9.17
N HIS A 59 4.16 8.96 -8.69
CA HIS A 59 3.04 8.10 -8.29
C HIS A 59 3.04 7.65 -6.83
N GLY A 60 4.09 7.99 -6.07
CA GLY A 60 4.29 7.45 -4.74
C GLY A 60 4.78 5.99 -4.76
N GLU A 61 4.46 5.25 -3.73
CA GLU A 61 4.86 3.85 -3.58
C GLU A 61 4.17 2.92 -4.59
N VAL A 62 4.92 1.98 -5.13
CA VAL A 62 4.35 0.83 -5.87
C VAL A 62 4.02 -0.27 -4.87
N PHE A 63 2.75 -0.58 -4.73
CA PHE A 63 2.29 -1.65 -3.85
C PHE A 63 2.28 -3.00 -4.58
N VAL A 64 2.66 -4.09 -3.90
CA VAL A 64 2.73 -5.43 -4.50
C VAL A 64 1.74 -6.36 -3.81
N THR A 65 0.92 -7.06 -4.60
CA THR A 65 -0.04 -8.06 -4.14
C THR A 65 0.61 -9.44 -3.95
N ASP A 66 -0.10 -10.41 -3.34
CA ASP A 66 0.41 -11.76 -3.13
C ASP A 66 0.73 -12.48 -4.45
N ASP A 67 -0.05 -12.24 -5.50
CA ASP A 67 0.13 -12.79 -6.84
C ASP A 67 1.13 -12.02 -7.72
N GLY A 68 1.87 -11.06 -7.13
CA GLY A 68 2.97 -10.36 -7.78
C GLY A 68 2.56 -9.22 -8.69
N ALA A 69 1.33 -8.74 -8.64
CA ALA A 69 0.94 -7.55 -9.37
C ALA A 69 1.55 -6.30 -8.71
N GLU A 70 2.20 -5.46 -9.52
CA GLU A 70 2.58 -4.10 -9.15
C GLU A 70 1.38 -3.18 -9.37
N THR A 71 0.96 -2.47 -8.33
CA THR A 71 -0.30 -1.73 -8.29
C THR A 71 -0.13 -0.34 -7.68
N ASP A 72 -1.16 0.49 -7.83
CA ASP A 72 -1.24 1.78 -7.15
C ASP A 72 -1.23 1.62 -5.61
N LEU A 73 -0.72 2.64 -4.91
CA LEU A 73 -0.63 2.68 -3.44
C LEU A 73 -1.99 2.54 -2.73
N ASP A 74 -3.09 2.87 -3.41
CA ASP A 74 -4.44 2.75 -2.87
C ASP A 74 -4.82 1.30 -2.54
N LEU A 75 -4.28 0.30 -3.28
CA LEU A 75 -4.49 -1.11 -2.92
C LEU A 75 -3.95 -1.42 -1.53
N GLY A 76 -2.83 -0.81 -1.15
CA GLY A 76 -2.32 -0.90 0.21
C GLY A 76 -3.32 -0.36 1.24
N HIS A 77 -3.98 0.76 0.96
CA HIS A 77 -5.04 1.27 1.83
C HIS A 77 -6.21 0.29 1.94
N TYR A 78 -6.66 -0.27 0.81
CA TYR A 78 -7.78 -1.24 0.83
C TYR A 78 -7.44 -2.48 1.67
N GLU A 79 -6.27 -3.07 1.47
CA GLU A 79 -5.83 -4.23 2.24
C GLU A 79 -5.68 -3.93 3.73
N ARG A 80 -5.11 -2.78 4.10
CA ARG A 80 -4.93 -2.36 5.49
C ARG A 80 -6.26 -2.16 6.21
N PHE A 81 -7.26 -1.62 5.52
CA PHE A 81 -8.58 -1.35 6.05
C PHE A 81 -9.46 -2.61 6.10
N LEU A 82 -9.39 -3.44 5.06
CA LEU A 82 -10.15 -4.68 4.98
C LEU A 82 -9.55 -5.83 5.80
N ASP A 83 -8.25 -5.77 6.15
CA ASP A 83 -7.50 -6.91 6.67
C ASP A 83 -7.68 -8.17 5.79
N GLU A 84 -7.56 -7.97 4.49
CA GLU A 84 -7.60 -9.03 3.47
C GLU A 84 -6.56 -8.75 2.40
N SER A 85 -6.01 -9.81 1.77
CA SER A 85 -5.17 -9.66 0.60
C SER A 85 -6.02 -9.49 -0.65
N LEU A 86 -5.63 -8.56 -1.52
CA LEU A 86 -6.18 -8.36 -2.84
C LEU A 86 -5.28 -9.00 -3.90
N SER A 87 -5.72 -9.00 -5.15
CA SER A 87 -5.05 -9.63 -6.29
C SER A 87 -4.95 -8.69 -7.48
N GLN A 88 -4.31 -9.14 -8.55
CA GLN A 88 -4.26 -8.42 -9.83
C GLN A 88 -5.65 -8.06 -10.41
N ASP A 89 -6.70 -8.79 -10.02
CA ASP A 89 -8.07 -8.50 -10.46
C ASP A 89 -8.67 -7.26 -9.76
N ASN A 90 -8.02 -6.76 -8.71
CA ASN A 90 -8.47 -5.59 -7.94
C ASN A 90 -7.86 -4.26 -8.41
N ASN A 91 -7.01 -4.28 -9.45
CA ASN A 91 -6.49 -3.06 -10.08
C ASN A 91 -6.33 -3.26 -11.59
N PHE A 92 -6.77 -2.31 -12.37
CA PHE A 92 -6.44 -2.23 -13.78
C PHE A 92 -6.38 -0.80 -14.29
N THR A 93 -5.56 -0.59 -15.31
CA THR A 93 -5.30 0.69 -15.95
C THR A 93 -5.95 0.76 -17.33
N THR A 94 -6.09 1.96 -17.88
CA THR A 94 -6.46 2.16 -19.29
C THR A 94 -5.53 1.37 -20.21
N GLY A 95 -4.22 1.42 -20.00
CA GLY A 95 -3.24 0.71 -20.82
C GLY A 95 -3.49 -0.79 -20.83
N ARG A 96 -3.75 -1.39 -19.68
CA ARG A 96 -4.07 -2.83 -19.58
C ARG A 96 -5.37 -3.22 -20.29
N VAL A 97 -6.40 -2.36 -20.22
CA VAL A 97 -7.68 -2.57 -20.93
C VAL A 97 -7.48 -2.50 -22.44
N TYR A 98 -6.81 -1.44 -22.94
CA TYR A 98 -6.58 -1.28 -24.36
C TYR A 98 -5.68 -2.38 -24.93
N SER A 99 -4.61 -2.75 -24.26
CA SER A 99 -3.74 -3.87 -24.66
C SER A 99 -4.55 -5.16 -24.82
N SER A 100 -5.42 -5.49 -23.85
CA SER A 100 -6.28 -6.68 -23.92
C SER A 100 -7.21 -6.67 -25.15
N VAL A 101 -7.85 -5.53 -25.42
CA VAL A 101 -8.76 -5.40 -26.56
C VAL A 101 -8.00 -5.47 -27.90
N ILE A 102 -6.83 -4.82 -27.99
CA ILE A 102 -5.96 -4.87 -29.18
C ILE A 102 -5.45 -6.29 -29.42
N GLU A 103 -5.01 -7.00 -28.39
CA GLU A 103 -4.58 -8.40 -28.50
C GLU A 103 -5.72 -9.32 -28.98
N LYS A 104 -6.95 -9.14 -28.45
CA LYS A 104 -8.15 -9.87 -28.91
C LYS A 104 -8.44 -9.57 -30.38
N GLU A 105 -8.33 -8.31 -30.81
CA GLU A 105 -8.50 -7.91 -32.19
C GLU A 105 -7.47 -8.62 -33.11
N ARG A 106 -6.18 -8.57 -32.73
CA ARG A 106 -5.09 -9.20 -33.51
C ARG A 106 -5.23 -10.71 -33.61
N ARG A 107 -5.80 -11.38 -32.58
CA ARG A 107 -6.13 -12.83 -32.66
C ARG A 107 -7.36 -13.15 -33.50
N GLY A 108 -8.16 -12.13 -33.86
CA GLY A 108 -9.40 -12.33 -34.63
C GLY A 108 -10.63 -12.65 -33.79
N ASP A 109 -10.59 -12.46 -32.47
CA ASP A 109 -11.68 -12.79 -31.56
C ASP A 109 -12.98 -12.02 -31.87
N TYR A 110 -12.88 -10.89 -32.56
CA TYR A 110 -14.03 -10.06 -32.96
C TYR A 110 -14.58 -10.33 -34.35
N LEU A 111 -14.08 -11.37 -35.04
CA LEU A 111 -14.62 -11.85 -36.34
C LEU A 111 -14.75 -10.73 -37.40
N GLY A 112 -13.77 -9.83 -37.49
CA GLY A 112 -13.73 -8.77 -38.50
C GLY A 112 -14.60 -7.56 -38.22
N LYS A 113 -15.19 -7.45 -37.03
CA LYS A 113 -15.95 -6.25 -36.62
C LYS A 113 -15.04 -5.04 -36.45
N THR A 114 -15.57 -3.86 -36.71
CA THR A 114 -14.91 -2.58 -36.34
C THR A 114 -14.88 -2.44 -34.82
N ILE A 115 -13.69 -2.29 -34.25
CA ILE A 115 -13.48 -2.15 -32.79
C ILE A 115 -13.50 -0.66 -32.43
N GLN A 116 -14.31 -0.31 -31.43
CA GLN A 116 -14.54 1.07 -30.99
C GLN A 116 -14.45 1.14 -29.46
N VAL A 117 -14.32 2.35 -28.91
CA VAL A 117 -14.34 2.54 -27.44
C VAL A 117 -15.65 2.02 -26.86
N ILE A 118 -16.77 2.39 -27.50
CA ILE A 118 -18.09 1.82 -27.19
C ILE A 118 -18.49 0.92 -28.38
N PRO A 119 -18.79 -0.37 -28.20
CA PRO A 119 -18.96 -1.07 -26.92
C PRO A 119 -17.71 -1.84 -26.42
N HIS A 120 -16.58 -1.91 -27.14
CA HIS A 120 -15.55 -2.91 -26.91
C HIS A 120 -14.67 -2.59 -25.69
N ILE A 121 -14.12 -1.35 -25.57
CA ILE A 121 -13.34 -0.92 -24.40
C ILE A 121 -14.25 -0.86 -23.16
N VAL A 122 -15.42 -0.26 -23.29
CA VAL A 122 -16.41 -0.18 -22.21
C VAL A 122 -16.84 -1.58 -21.76
N GLY A 123 -17.07 -2.51 -22.68
CA GLY A 123 -17.39 -3.89 -22.36
C GLY A 123 -16.27 -4.61 -21.61
N GLU A 124 -15.00 -4.46 -22.05
CA GLU A 124 -13.84 -5.02 -21.34
C GLU A 124 -13.74 -4.48 -19.89
N ILE A 125 -14.00 -3.19 -19.66
CA ILE A 125 -14.02 -2.59 -18.32
C ILE A 125 -15.15 -3.22 -17.48
N VAL A 126 -16.36 -3.34 -18.04
CA VAL A 126 -17.51 -3.95 -17.35
C VAL A 126 -17.22 -5.40 -16.97
N ASP A 127 -16.63 -6.18 -17.87
CA ASP A 127 -16.29 -7.59 -17.62
C ASP A 127 -15.27 -7.73 -16.49
N ARG A 128 -14.24 -6.84 -16.43
CA ARG A 128 -13.27 -6.81 -15.33
C ARG A 128 -13.92 -6.43 -14.00
N ILE A 129 -14.83 -5.46 -13.99
CA ILE A 129 -15.57 -5.09 -12.78
C ILE A 129 -16.40 -6.28 -12.28
N LYS A 130 -17.11 -6.97 -13.19
CA LYS A 130 -17.93 -8.15 -12.82
C LYS A 130 -17.05 -9.27 -12.26
N LYS A 131 -15.90 -9.56 -12.92
CA LYS A 131 -14.95 -10.58 -12.47
C LYS A 131 -14.45 -10.29 -11.04
N ALA A 132 -14.05 -9.04 -10.74
CA ALA A 132 -13.61 -8.66 -9.40
C ALA A 132 -14.70 -8.78 -8.33
N GLY A 133 -15.97 -8.73 -8.74
CA GLY A 133 -17.13 -8.88 -7.87
C GLY A 133 -17.58 -10.33 -7.63
N GLU A 134 -17.02 -11.32 -8.33
CA GLU A 134 -17.45 -12.70 -8.21
C GLU A 134 -17.33 -13.23 -6.78
N GLY A 135 -18.41 -13.81 -6.25
CA GLY A 135 -18.45 -14.36 -4.90
C GLY A 135 -18.49 -13.35 -3.77
N LYS A 136 -18.60 -12.04 -4.07
CA LYS A 136 -18.73 -10.95 -3.10
C LYS A 136 -20.18 -10.50 -2.96
N ASP A 137 -20.57 -10.06 -1.75
CA ASP A 137 -21.85 -9.38 -1.53
C ASP A 137 -21.81 -7.95 -2.08
N VAL A 138 -20.67 -7.27 -1.91
CA VAL A 138 -20.44 -5.90 -2.39
C VAL A 138 -19.04 -5.78 -3.03
N LEU A 139 -18.99 -5.15 -4.21
CA LEU A 139 -17.77 -4.64 -4.81
C LEU A 139 -17.82 -3.11 -4.81
N ILE A 140 -16.82 -2.49 -4.20
CA ILE A 140 -16.60 -1.05 -4.31
C ILE A 140 -15.62 -0.80 -5.45
N VAL A 141 -16.01 0.05 -6.39
CA VAL A 141 -15.19 0.39 -7.56
C VAL A 141 -14.80 1.86 -7.46
N GLU A 142 -13.54 2.13 -7.22
CA GLU A 142 -12.99 3.48 -7.24
C GLU A 142 -12.48 3.84 -8.62
N ILE A 143 -13.01 4.92 -9.17
CA ILE A 143 -12.53 5.49 -10.44
C ILE A 143 -11.45 6.53 -10.14
N GLY A 144 -10.24 6.30 -10.65
CA GLY A 144 -9.12 7.22 -10.57
C GLY A 144 -9.37 8.51 -11.36
N GLY A 145 -8.54 9.52 -11.16
CA GLY A 145 -8.66 10.81 -11.82
C GLY A 145 -9.82 11.65 -11.32
N THR A 146 -10.18 12.66 -12.11
CA THR A 146 -11.22 13.65 -11.81
C THR A 146 -12.33 13.57 -12.84
N VAL A 147 -13.58 13.67 -12.41
CA VAL A 147 -14.74 13.73 -13.33
C VAL A 147 -14.63 15.00 -14.17
N GLY A 148 -14.66 14.83 -15.49
CA GLY A 148 -14.41 15.87 -16.49
C GLY A 148 -13.12 15.65 -17.29
N ASP A 149 -12.18 14.83 -16.79
CA ASP A 149 -10.97 14.45 -17.50
C ASP A 149 -11.29 13.47 -18.64
N ILE A 150 -10.64 13.65 -19.79
CA ILE A 150 -10.86 12.83 -21.00
C ILE A 150 -10.52 11.38 -20.73
N GLU A 151 -9.45 11.14 -19.99
CA GLU A 151 -8.93 9.81 -19.67
C GLU A 151 -9.94 8.96 -18.88
N GLY A 152 -10.76 9.60 -18.05
CA GLY A 152 -11.76 8.93 -17.20
C GLY A 152 -13.04 8.52 -17.93
N LEU A 153 -13.32 9.08 -19.13
CA LEU A 153 -14.61 8.90 -19.81
C LEU A 153 -14.98 7.44 -20.08
N PRO A 154 -14.09 6.54 -20.57
CA PRO A 154 -14.46 5.14 -20.79
C PRO A 154 -14.88 4.42 -19.52
N PHE A 155 -14.28 4.75 -18.37
CA PHE A 155 -14.64 4.18 -17.07
C PHE A 155 -16.00 4.68 -16.58
N LEU A 156 -16.26 5.98 -16.75
CA LEU A 156 -17.56 6.59 -16.40
C LEU A 156 -18.69 6.00 -17.27
N GLU A 157 -18.44 5.81 -18.56
CA GLU A 157 -19.37 5.11 -19.45
C GLU A 157 -19.60 3.65 -19.04
N ALA A 158 -18.55 2.96 -18.59
CA ALA A 158 -18.67 1.57 -18.14
C ALA A 158 -19.53 1.45 -16.87
N ILE A 159 -19.31 2.30 -15.86
CA ILE A 159 -20.14 2.26 -14.65
C ILE A 159 -21.59 2.69 -14.93
N ARG A 160 -21.79 3.64 -15.85
CA ARG A 160 -23.14 4.02 -16.32
C ARG A 160 -23.85 2.82 -16.99
N ALA A 161 -23.15 2.14 -17.90
CA ALA A 161 -23.68 0.96 -18.59
C ALA A 161 -23.99 -0.18 -17.61
N LEU A 162 -23.07 -0.47 -16.69
CA LEU A 162 -23.26 -1.51 -15.70
C LEU A 162 -24.43 -1.19 -14.75
N ARG A 163 -24.60 0.07 -14.33
CA ARG A 163 -25.74 0.48 -13.51
C ARG A 163 -27.08 0.23 -14.21
N VAL A 164 -27.15 0.48 -15.53
CA VAL A 164 -28.35 0.18 -16.33
C VAL A 164 -28.61 -1.32 -16.40
N GLU A 165 -27.56 -2.11 -16.61
CA GLU A 165 -27.64 -3.55 -16.72
C GLU A 165 -28.11 -4.21 -15.42
N VAL A 166 -27.49 -3.87 -14.28
CA VAL A 166 -27.79 -4.52 -12.99
C VAL A 166 -28.99 -3.92 -12.27
N GLY A 167 -29.40 -2.70 -12.65
CA GLY A 167 -30.51 -1.96 -12.05
C GLY A 167 -30.12 -1.22 -10.76
N LYS A 168 -30.96 -0.23 -10.41
CA LYS A 168 -30.71 0.72 -9.30
C LYS A 168 -30.54 0.07 -7.93
N LYS A 169 -31.20 -1.07 -7.68
CA LYS A 169 -31.09 -1.80 -6.39
C LYS A 169 -29.78 -2.58 -6.23
N ARG A 170 -28.94 -2.60 -7.28
CA ARG A 170 -27.65 -3.29 -7.24
C ARG A 170 -26.47 -2.36 -7.55
N ALA A 171 -26.72 -1.09 -7.80
CA ALA A 171 -25.65 -0.13 -8.11
C ALA A 171 -25.91 1.22 -7.46
N LEU A 172 -24.94 1.71 -6.70
CA LEU A 172 -24.95 2.96 -5.94
C LEU A 172 -23.77 3.85 -6.40
N ASN A 173 -24.00 5.13 -6.64
CA ASN A 173 -22.96 6.10 -6.98
C ASN A 173 -22.68 7.02 -5.79
N ILE A 174 -21.45 7.01 -5.31
CA ILE A 174 -20.93 7.94 -4.30
C ILE A 174 -19.99 8.91 -5.00
N HIS A 175 -20.17 10.21 -4.80
CA HIS A 175 -19.33 11.22 -5.41
C HIS A 175 -18.62 12.06 -4.36
N LEU A 176 -17.29 12.06 -4.39
CA LEU A 176 -16.46 12.89 -3.53
C LEU A 176 -16.24 14.25 -4.17
N THR A 177 -16.39 15.30 -3.37
CA THR A 177 -16.19 16.69 -3.82
C THR A 177 -15.45 17.51 -2.76
N LEU A 178 -15.02 18.71 -3.15
CA LEU A 178 -14.40 19.66 -2.24
C LEU A 178 -15.38 20.78 -1.90
N VAL A 179 -15.47 21.11 -0.62
CA VAL A 179 -16.12 22.31 -0.09
C VAL A 179 -15.03 23.19 0.54
N PRO A 180 -14.36 24.04 -0.26
CA PRO A 180 -13.21 24.81 0.23
C PRO A 180 -13.64 25.93 1.17
N PHE A 181 -12.82 26.19 2.18
CA PHE A 181 -12.92 27.38 3.01
C PHE A 181 -12.11 28.53 2.38
N ILE A 182 -12.78 29.61 2.06
CA ILE A 182 -12.14 30.80 1.47
C ILE A 182 -11.77 31.74 2.61
N LYS A 183 -10.51 31.73 3.02
CA LYS A 183 -9.99 32.50 4.18
C LYS A 183 -10.35 33.99 4.11
N VAL A 184 -10.22 34.63 2.94
CA VAL A 184 -10.52 36.05 2.75
C VAL A 184 -12.02 36.35 2.95
N ALA A 185 -12.90 35.43 2.55
CA ALA A 185 -14.34 35.58 2.69
C ALA A 185 -14.88 35.06 4.03
N GLY A 186 -14.07 34.29 4.78
CA GLY A 186 -14.46 33.67 6.02
C GLY A 186 -15.58 32.63 5.91
N GLU A 187 -15.74 31.99 4.74
CA GLU A 187 -16.86 31.09 4.50
C GLU A 187 -16.52 29.89 3.62
N LEU A 188 -17.31 28.82 3.79
CA LEU A 188 -17.28 27.61 2.95
C LEU A 188 -18.05 27.85 1.65
N LYS A 189 -17.49 27.37 0.52
CA LYS A 189 -18.09 27.52 -0.82
C LYS A 189 -18.58 26.20 -1.37
N THR A 190 -19.89 26.10 -1.66
CA THR A 190 -20.54 24.90 -2.20
C THR A 190 -20.53 24.83 -3.74
N LYS A 191 -20.13 25.90 -4.42
CA LYS A 191 -20.11 25.96 -5.90
C LYS A 191 -19.23 24.89 -6.56
N PRO A 192 -18.00 24.58 -6.08
CA PRO A 192 -17.19 23.51 -6.67
C PRO A 192 -17.91 22.15 -6.65
N THR A 193 -18.58 21.81 -5.54
CA THR A 193 -19.42 20.61 -5.42
C THR A 193 -20.53 20.60 -6.46
N GLN A 194 -21.27 21.70 -6.62
CA GLN A 194 -22.36 21.79 -7.59
C GLN A 194 -21.89 21.62 -9.04
N HIS A 195 -20.74 22.22 -9.39
CA HIS A 195 -20.15 22.08 -10.72
C HIS A 195 -19.69 20.65 -10.97
N SER A 196 -19.00 20.03 -10.02
CA SER A 196 -18.53 18.65 -10.14
C SER A 196 -19.68 17.66 -10.34
N VAL A 197 -20.77 17.80 -9.58
CA VAL A 197 -21.99 17.00 -9.79
C VAL A 197 -22.64 17.32 -11.15
N GLY A 198 -22.57 18.57 -11.60
CA GLY A 198 -23.03 18.96 -12.94
C GLY A 198 -22.29 18.23 -14.06
N GLU A 199 -20.95 18.14 -13.97
CA GLU A 199 -20.13 17.39 -14.92
C GLU A 199 -20.46 15.89 -14.91
N LEU A 200 -20.60 15.28 -13.73
CA LEU A 200 -20.98 13.87 -13.61
C LEU A 200 -22.35 13.59 -14.28
N ARG A 201 -23.31 14.51 -14.11
CA ARG A 201 -24.65 14.41 -14.73
C ARG A 201 -24.62 14.55 -16.24
N ARG A 202 -23.70 15.33 -16.81
CA ARG A 202 -23.53 15.42 -18.28
C ARG A 202 -23.20 14.09 -18.92
N ILE A 203 -22.52 13.20 -18.16
CA ILE A 203 -22.20 11.83 -18.59
C ILE A 203 -23.39 10.88 -18.35
N GLY A 204 -24.47 11.36 -17.72
CA GLY A 204 -25.66 10.55 -17.40
C GLY A 204 -25.59 9.80 -16.07
N ILE A 205 -24.68 10.19 -15.17
CA ILE A 205 -24.53 9.64 -13.84
C ILE A 205 -25.01 10.65 -12.81
N SER A 206 -25.97 10.25 -11.96
CA SER A 206 -26.37 11.03 -10.79
C SER A 206 -25.79 10.38 -9.52
N PRO A 207 -25.20 11.16 -8.60
CA PRO A 207 -24.78 10.62 -7.31
C PRO A 207 -26.01 10.27 -6.47
N ASP A 208 -25.91 9.20 -5.70
CA ASP A 208 -26.89 8.83 -4.68
C ASP A 208 -26.45 9.36 -3.30
N ILE A 209 -25.13 9.42 -3.08
CA ILE A 209 -24.50 9.98 -1.86
C ILE A 209 -23.37 10.92 -2.29
N ILE A 210 -23.21 12.04 -1.57
CA ILE A 210 -22.12 13.00 -1.76
C ILE A 210 -21.27 13.00 -0.49
N ILE A 211 -19.95 12.80 -0.65
CA ILE A 211 -18.98 12.99 0.42
C ILE A 211 -18.25 14.30 0.17
N CYS A 212 -18.38 15.23 1.11
CA CYS A 212 -17.82 16.57 1.02
C CYS A 212 -16.52 16.65 1.82
N ARG A 213 -15.37 16.72 1.13
CA ARG A 213 -14.09 17.04 1.75
C ARG A 213 -14.08 18.50 2.17
N SER A 214 -13.70 18.78 3.41
CA SER A 214 -13.66 20.14 3.94
C SER A 214 -12.65 20.25 5.09
N GLU A 215 -12.01 21.42 5.23
CA GLU A 215 -11.15 21.76 6.37
C GLU A 215 -11.98 22.08 7.62
N MET A 216 -13.22 22.53 7.44
CA MET A 216 -14.11 23.01 8.50
C MET A 216 -15.42 22.21 8.49
N PRO A 217 -16.06 22.00 9.67
CA PRO A 217 -17.34 21.32 9.75
C PRO A 217 -18.44 22.01 8.91
N LEU A 218 -19.24 21.20 8.22
CA LEU A 218 -20.39 21.65 7.47
C LEU A 218 -21.60 21.79 8.42
N ASN A 219 -22.12 23.01 8.57
CA ASN A 219 -23.37 23.20 9.29
C ASN A 219 -24.57 22.60 8.52
N ARG A 220 -25.68 22.46 9.17
CA ARG A 220 -26.91 21.87 8.61
C ARG A 220 -27.41 22.63 7.37
N GLU A 221 -27.33 23.95 7.38
CA GLU A 221 -27.79 24.80 6.27
C GLU A 221 -26.96 24.53 4.99
N LEU A 222 -25.62 24.39 5.12
CA LEU A 222 -24.75 24.07 4.00
C LEU A 222 -25.03 22.65 3.47
N LYS A 223 -25.23 21.65 4.35
CA LYS A 223 -25.60 20.29 3.94
C LYS A 223 -26.94 20.30 3.19
N ASP A 224 -27.96 20.99 3.69
CA ASP A 224 -29.27 21.13 3.06
C ASP A 224 -29.16 21.83 1.69
N LYS A 225 -28.35 22.87 1.56
CA LYS A 225 -28.06 23.54 0.30
C LYS A 225 -27.37 22.64 -0.72
N ILE A 226 -26.40 21.85 -0.30
CA ILE A 226 -25.72 20.88 -1.17
C ILE A 226 -26.74 19.82 -1.62
N ALA A 227 -27.50 19.25 -0.71
CA ALA A 227 -28.53 18.25 -1.00
C ALA A 227 -29.50 18.75 -2.05
N ALA A 228 -30.09 19.93 -1.85
CA ALA A 228 -31.04 20.54 -2.79
C ALA A 228 -30.42 20.83 -4.16
N SER A 229 -29.21 21.41 -4.18
CA SER A 229 -28.52 21.79 -5.45
C SER A 229 -28.06 20.56 -6.24
N CYS A 230 -27.68 19.51 -5.53
CA CYS A 230 -27.17 18.27 -6.12
C CYS A 230 -28.23 17.18 -6.25
N GLY A 231 -29.48 17.42 -5.82
CA GLY A 231 -30.62 16.52 -5.98
C GLY A 231 -30.41 15.17 -5.29
N VAL A 232 -29.85 15.19 -4.08
CA VAL A 232 -29.74 14.04 -3.19
C VAL A 232 -30.55 14.29 -1.93
N GLU A 233 -30.86 13.24 -1.18
CA GLU A 233 -31.51 13.39 0.12
C GLU A 233 -30.58 14.04 1.14
N LYS A 234 -31.14 14.69 2.17
CA LYS A 234 -30.37 15.43 3.18
C LYS A 234 -29.40 14.54 3.98
N ASN A 235 -29.81 13.31 4.28
CA ASN A 235 -28.98 12.30 4.95
C ASN A 235 -27.91 11.68 4.05
N CYS A 236 -27.94 11.99 2.74
CA CYS A 236 -26.93 11.54 1.76
C CYS A 236 -25.78 12.53 1.56
N VAL A 237 -25.69 13.60 2.36
CA VAL A 237 -24.57 14.55 2.36
C VAL A 237 -23.69 14.29 3.59
N ILE A 238 -22.57 13.64 3.36
CA ILE A 238 -21.60 13.23 4.38
C ILE A 238 -20.39 14.16 4.32
N GLU A 239 -19.91 14.62 5.47
CA GLU A 239 -18.66 15.39 5.52
C GLU A 239 -17.45 14.47 5.76
N SER A 240 -16.33 14.81 5.16
CA SER A 240 -15.03 14.20 5.39
C SER A 240 -14.04 15.29 5.78
N LEU A 241 -13.81 15.44 7.06
CA LEU A 241 -12.88 16.43 7.60
C LEU A 241 -11.45 15.92 7.59
N ASP A 242 -10.49 16.85 7.67
CA ASP A 242 -9.11 16.53 7.97
C ASP A 242 -9.02 15.87 9.35
N SER A 243 -8.32 14.76 9.41
CA SER A 243 -8.23 13.93 10.62
C SER A 243 -6.77 13.69 10.98
N ALA A 244 -6.48 13.55 12.26
CA ALA A 244 -5.13 13.23 12.75
C ALA A 244 -4.62 11.87 12.27
N SER A 245 -5.55 10.96 11.92
CA SER A 245 -5.25 9.66 11.34
C SER A 245 -6.33 9.24 10.35
N ILE A 246 -5.94 8.63 9.22
CA ILE A 246 -6.87 8.07 8.24
C ILE A 246 -7.78 7.00 8.85
N TYR A 247 -7.34 6.32 9.89
CA TYR A 247 -8.10 5.28 10.60
C TYR A 247 -9.28 5.82 11.42
N GLN A 248 -9.40 7.15 11.60
CA GLN A 248 -10.59 7.78 12.19
C GLN A 248 -11.76 7.89 11.21
N ILE A 249 -11.50 7.87 9.90
CA ILE A 249 -12.52 8.12 8.87
C ILE A 249 -13.69 7.12 8.92
N PRO A 250 -13.48 5.78 9.07
CA PRO A 250 -14.60 4.86 9.21
C PRO A 250 -15.52 5.21 10.38
N LEU A 251 -14.94 5.58 11.53
CA LEU A 251 -15.71 5.97 12.72
C LEU A 251 -16.47 7.28 12.50
N SER A 252 -15.88 8.24 11.79
CA SER A 252 -16.53 9.49 11.41
C SER A 252 -17.72 9.25 10.48
N PHE A 253 -17.58 8.37 9.49
CA PHE A 253 -18.66 8.00 8.58
C PHE A 253 -19.78 7.25 9.29
N LEU A 254 -19.43 6.34 10.21
CA LEU A 254 -20.40 5.62 11.03
C LEU A 254 -21.20 6.57 11.91
N LYS A 255 -20.53 7.54 12.54
CA LYS A 255 -21.20 8.57 13.38
C LYS A 255 -22.18 9.44 12.58
N GLN A 256 -21.96 9.62 11.28
CA GLN A 256 -22.85 10.37 10.38
C GLN A 256 -23.89 9.47 9.69
N ASP A 257 -23.97 8.20 10.09
CA ASP A 257 -24.95 7.22 9.59
C ASP A 257 -24.91 7.01 8.06
N ILE A 258 -23.71 6.89 7.49
CA ILE A 258 -23.54 6.60 6.06
C ILE A 258 -24.15 5.25 5.64
N LEU A 259 -24.29 4.33 6.58
CA LEU A 259 -24.77 2.96 6.30
C LEU A 259 -26.27 2.90 5.99
N THR A 260 -27.08 3.75 6.60
CA THR A 260 -28.53 3.79 6.32
C THR A 260 -28.82 4.09 4.84
N PRO A 261 -28.33 5.19 4.22
CA PRO A 261 -28.57 5.42 2.80
C PRO A 261 -27.95 4.35 1.89
N ILE A 262 -26.81 3.73 2.27
CA ILE A 262 -26.27 2.60 1.51
C ILE A 262 -27.21 1.39 1.59
N ALA A 263 -27.70 1.05 2.76
CA ALA A 263 -28.61 -0.09 2.95
C ALA A 263 -29.93 0.09 2.20
N GLU A 264 -30.54 1.26 2.28
CA GLU A 264 -31.82 1.59 1.62
C GLU A 264 -31.70 1.53 0.08
N ASN A 265 -30.63 2.13 -0.48
CA ASN A 265 -30.40 2.11 -1.92
C ASN A 265 -30.11 0.71 -2.45
N LEU A 266 -29.31 -0.07 -1.75
CA LEU A 266 -28.90 -1.41 -2.17
C LEU A 266 -29.84 -2.52 -1.66
N GLY A 267 -30.89 -2.19 -0.89
CA GLY A 267 -31.84 -3.17 -0.37
C GLY A 267 -31.20 -4.18 0.58
N PHE A 268 -30.31 -3.73 1.44
CA PHE A 268 -29.86 -4.48 2.60
C PHE A 268 -30.82 -4.28 3.78
N SER A 269 -30.82 -5.23 4.70
CA SER A 269 -31.35 -5.01 6.04
C SER A 269 -30.45 -4.02 6.79
N GLU A 270 -30.81 -3.66 8.01
CA GLU A 270 -29.98 -2.79 8.86
C GLU A 270 -28.54 -3.32 8.97
N LEU A 271 -27.56 -2.44 8.70
CA LEU A 271 -26.14 -2.74 8.77
C LEU A 271 -25.58 -2.25 10.12
N LYS A 272 -25.02 -3.16 10.91
CA LYS A 272 -24.49 -2.87 12.25
C LYS A 272 -23.03 -3.37 12.35
N PRO A 273 -22.04 -2.53 12.05
CA PRO A 273 -20.64 -2.95 12.12
C PRO A 273 -20.16 -3.06 13.56
N ASP A 274 -19.43 -4.13 13.87
CA ASP A 274 -18.64 -4.20 15.11
C ASP A 274 -17.29 -3.49 14.90
N MET A 275 -17.19 -2.30 15.46
CA MET A 275 -15.99 -1.45 15.34
C MET A 275 -15.24 -1.32 16.68
N ALA A 276 -15.54 -2.13 17.70
CA ALA A 276 -14.96 -1.96 19.04
C ALA A 276 -13.42 -2.09 19.05
N ASN A 277 -12.87 -3.11 18.38
CA ASN A 277 -11.41 -3.27 18.27
C ASN A 277 -10.77 -2.14 17.46
N TRP A 278 -11.38 -1.74 16.35
CA TRP A 278 -10.92 -0.62 15.52
C TRP A 278 -10.88 0.69 16.32
N ASP A 279 -11.94 1.03 17.03
CA ASP A 279 -12.04 2.22 17.87
C ASP A 279 -10.97 2.23 18.97
N SER A 280 -10.72 1.08 19.61
CA SER A 280 -9.66 0.93 20.62
C SER A 280 -8.28 1.23 20.04
N LEU A 281 -7.94 0.69 18.84
CA LEU A 281 -6.66 0.94 18.17
C LEU A 281 -6.53 2.40 17.73
N VAL A 282 -7.60 3.00 17.21
CA VAL A 282 -7.62 4.41 16.83
C VAL A 282 -7.37 5.31 18.04
N LYS A 283 -7.95 5.02 19.19
CA LYS A 283 -7.67 5.76 20.45
C LYS A 283 -6.19 5.72 20.82
N ARG A 284 -5.53 4.56 20.69
CA ARG A 284 -4.08 4.43 20.93
C ARG A 284 -3.22 5.17 19.92
N ILE A 285 -3.66 5.28 18.66
CA ILE A 285 -2.97 6.13 17.66
C ILE A 285 -3.01 7.60 18.07
N ILE A 286 -4.16 8.06 18.55
CA ILE A 286 -4.38 9.49 18.87
C ILE A 286 -3.73 9.89 20.19
N ALA A 287 -3.86 9.07 21.22
CA ALA A 287 -3.38 9.35 22.58
C ALA A 287 -2.65 8.11 23.16
N PRO A 288 -1.49 7.75 22.61
CA PRO A 288 -0.69 6.64 23.12
C PRO A 288 -0.05 6.99 24.46
N THR A 289 0.23 5.97 25.29
CA THR A 289 0.83 6.14 26.63
C THR A 289 2.35 6.06 26.64
N ASN A 290 2.96 5.46 25.62
CA ASN A 290 4.40 5.30 25.48
C ASN A 290 4.90 6.04 24.23
N GLU A 291 6.23 6.21 24.12
CA GLU A 291 6.85 6.72 22.92
C GLU A 291 8.23 6.12 22.67
N THR A 292 8.68 6.15 21.42
CA THR A 292 10.02 5.74 20.98
C THR A 292 10.42 6.54 19.74
N THR A 293 11.73 6.73 19.55
CA THR A 293 12.28 7.47 18.41
C THR A 293 13.08 6.54 17.50
N ILE A 294 12.67 6.46 16.24
CA ILE A 294 13.31 5.63 15.22
C ILE A 294 14.00 6.51 14.19
N ALA A 295 15.29 6.27 13.94
CA ALA A 295 15.97 6.81 12.78
C ALA A 295 15.49 6.06 11.52
N PHE A 296 14.77 6.75 10.66
CA PHE A 296 14.34 6.24 9.37
C PHE A 296 15.34 6.67 8.29
N VAL A 297 16.21 5.74 7.86
CA VAL A 297 17.28 6.01 6.90
C VAL A 297 16.84 5.61 5.50
N GLY A 298 16.63 6.59 4.63
CA GLY A 298 16.08 6.41 3.28
C GLY A 298 16.69 7.32 2.23
N LYS A 299 16.35 7.09 0.95
CA LYS A 299 16.80 7.90 -0.20
C LYS A 299 15.80 8.99 -0.62
N TYR A 300 14.51 8.77 -0.36
CA TYR A 300 13.39 9.59 -0.86
C TYR A 300 12.66 10.26 0.29
N ILE A 301 13.39 10.78 1.27
CA ILE A 301 12.81 11.33 2.49
C ILE A 301 12.00 12.61 2.28
N ASP A 302 12.27 13.33 1.20
CA ASP A 302 11.51 14.53 0.82
C ASP A 302 10.09 14.19 0.33
N LEU A 303 9.87 12.96 -0.16
CA LEU A 303 8.58 12.44 -0.56
C LEU A 303 8.18 11.23 0.30
N LYS A 304 7.55 11.50 1.44
CA LYS A 304 7.14 10.47 2.43
C LYS A 304 6.20 9.42 1.85
N GLU A 305 5.42 9.76 0.82
CA GLU A 305 4.52 8.83 0.11
C GLU A 305 5.27 7.67 -0.57
N SER A 306 6.57 7.82 -0.85
CA SER A 306 7.42 6.73 -1.35
C SER A 306 7.63 5.58 -0.35
N TYR A 307 7.33 5.82 0.92
CA TYR A 307 7.44 4.85 2.03
C TYR A 307 6.10 4.67 2.76
N LYS A 308 4.99 4.83 2.04
CA LYS A 308 3.65 4.85 2.64
C LYS A 308 3.34 3.57 3.42
N SER A 309 3.52 2.41 2.83
CA SER A 309 3.24 1.14 3.52
C SER A 309 4.13 0.95 4.74
N LEU A 310 5.40 1.37 4.68
CA LEU A 310 6.32 1.22 5.79
C LEU A 310 5.94 2.14 6.97
N THR A 311 5.57 3.39 6.68
CA THR A 311 5.07 4.30 7.72
C THR A 311 3.76 3.82 8.33
N GLU A 312 2.85 3.28 7.52
CA GLU A 312 1.61 2.66 8.03
C GLU A 312 1.90 1.42 8.88
N GLY A 313 2.85 0.56 8.45
CA GLY A 313 3.28 -0.60 9.24
C GLY A 313 3.82 -0.23 10.62
N ILE A 314 4.57 0.87 10.70
CA ILE A 314 5.07 1.43 11.96
C ILE A 314 3.90 1.95 12.83
N ILE A 315 2.92 2.65 12.23
CA ILE A 315 1.72 3.12 12.93
C ILE A 315 0.92 1.93 13.48
N HIS A 316 0.78 0.85 12.71
CA HIS A 316 0.09 -0.37 13.15
C HIS A 316 0.78 -0.98 14.38
N ALA A 317 2.12 -1.11 14.32
CA ALA A 317 2.90 -1.62 15.44
C ALA A 317 2.76 -0.72 16.68
N GLY A 318 2.89 0.60 16.51
CA GLY A 318 2.71 1.58 17.56
C GLY A 318 1.32 1.49 18.21
N ALA A 319 0.25 1.41 17.42
CA ALA A 319 -1.11 1.27 17.93
C ALA A 319 -1.31 0.00 18.77
N ASN A 320 -0.71 -1.12 18.35
CA ASN A 320 -0.80 -2.39 19.07
C ASN A 320 0.05 -2.43 20.34
N LEU A 321 1.11 -1.62 20.42
CA LEU A 321 1.99 -1.47 21.60
C LEU A 321 1.62 -0.26 22.47
N ASP A 322 0.54 0.46 22.13
CA ASP A 322 0.14 1.71 22.80
C ASP A 322 1.30 2.72 22.88
N ALA A 323 1.96 2.93 21.72
CA ALA A 323 3.16 3.74 21.61
C ALA A 323 3.12 4.70 20.42
N ARG A 324 3.54 5.92 20.63
CA ARG A 324 3.90 6.88 19.58
C ARG A 324 5.28 6.56 19.04
N VAL A 325 5.40 6.35 17.74
CA VAL A 325 6.69 6.16 17.09
C VAL A 325 7.07 7.46 16.38
N ASN A 326 8.03 8.17 16.95
CA ASN A 326 8.58 9.39 16.39
C ASN A 326 9.62 9.03 15.32
N LEU A 327 9.36 9.37 14.04
CA LEU A 327 10.28 9.10 12.95
C LEU A 327 11.23 10.28 12.74
N ARG A 328 12.53 10.06 12.99
CA ARG A 328 13.59 10.95 12.58
C ARG A 328 14.03 10.56 11.17
N TRP A 329 13.56 11.31 10.19
CA TRP A 329 13.89 11.09 8.79
C TRP A 329 15.32 11.53 8.48
N ILE A 330 16.13 10.60 7.99
CA ILE A 330 17.55 10.85 7.69
C ILE A 330 17.83 10.47 6.24
N ASP A 331 18.27 11.48 5.48
CA ASP A 331 18.74 11.27 4.12
C ASP A 331 20.06 10.49 4.12
N SER A 332 20.03 9.30 3.53
CA SER A 332 21.22 8.46 3.48
C SER A 332 22.39 9.07 2.72
N GLU A 333 22.15 10.04 1.83
CA GLU A 333 23.22 10.75 1.12
C GLU A 333 23.99 11.74 2.00
N LYS A 334 23.38 12.15 3.13
CA LYS A 334 23.98 13.10 4.09
C LYS A 334 24.70 12.43 5.25
N ILE A 335 24.69 11.11 5.33
CA ILE A 335 25.38 10.37 6.39
C ILE A 335 26.82 10.09 5.96
N GLU A 336 27.74 10.60 6.74
CA GLU A 336 29.19 10.39 6.61
C GLU A 336 29.76 9.82 7.92
N GLU A 337 30.97 9.25 7.86
CA GLU A 337 31.66 8.74 9.06
C GLU A 337 31.89 9.86 10.11
N SER A 338 32.09 11.08 9.67
CA SER A 338 32.31 12.26 10.51
C SER A 338 31.09 12.71 11.28
N ASN A 339 29.86 12.47 10.78
CA ASN A 339 28.62 12.99 11.36
C ASN A 339 27.62 11.92 11.83
N VAL A 340 27.85 10.64 11.55
CA VAL A 340 26.92 9.54 11.87
C VAL A 340 26.57 9.49 13.35
N ASN A 341 27.53 9.73 14.24
CA ASN A 341 27.31 9.76 15.68
C ASN A 341 26.37 10.89 16.11
N GLU A 342 26.44 12.06 15.47
CA GLU A 342 25.56 13.19 15.77
C GLU A 342 24.14 12.94 15.23
N LEU A 343 24.03 12.46 14.01
CA LEU A 343 22.74 12.21 13.35
C LEU A 343 21.93 11.09 14.03
N LEU A 344 22.61 10.06 14.54
CA LEU A 344 22.00 8.87 15.11
C LEU A 344 22.04 8.80 16.64
N LYS A 345 22.56 9.83 17.32
CA LYS A 345 22.47 9.90 18.77
C LYS A 345 21.00 10.00 19.23
N ASP A 346 20.73 9.48 20.40
CA ASP A 346 19.41 9.56 21.06
C ASP A 346 18.26 8.97 20.22
N VAL A 347 18.53 7.90 19.44
CA VAL A 347 17.50 7.11 18.79
C VAL A 347 17.42 5.74 19.45
N ASP A 348 16.21 5.21 19.55
CA ASP A 348 15.95 3.94 20.21
C ASP A 348 16.06 2.75 19.23
N GLY A 349 15.96 3.03 17.94
CA GLY A 349 16.09 2.04 16.87
C GLY A 349 16.47 2.67 15.54
N ILE A 350 17.07 1.88 14.65
CA ILE A 350 17.48 2.32 13.31
C ILE A 350 16.82 1.41 12.27
N LEU A 351 16.06 2.00 11.37
CA LEU A 351 15.42 1.34 10.24
C LEU A 351 16.10 1.80 8.94
N VAL A 352 16.66 0.84 8.20
CA VAL A 352 17.21 1.10 6.87
C VAL A 352 16.26 0.55 5.81
N ALA A 353 15.59 1.46 5.13
CA ALA A 353 14.56 1.14 4.14
C ALA A 353 15.15 0.58 2.84
N GLY A 354 14.31 -0.15 2.09
CA GLY A 354 14.57 -0.62 0.74
C GLY A 354 14.92 0.50 -0.25
N GLY A 355 15.19 0.11 -1.49
CA GLY A 355 15.50 1.02 -2.59
C GLY A 355 16.35 0.34 -3.66
N PHE A 356 16.61 1.06 -4.76
CA PHE A 356 17.41 0.59 -5.91
C PHE A 356 18.55 1.57 -6.21
N GLY A 357 19.63 1.04 -6.82
CA GLY A 357 20.78 1.82 -7.27
C GLY A 357 21.70 2.29 -6.15
N GLU A 358 22.86 2.83 -6.54
CA GLU A 358 24.01 3.10 -5.68
C GLU A 358 23.86 4.35 -4.80
N ARG A 359 22.97 5.27 -5.12
CA ARG A 359 22.79 6.53 -4.39
C ARG A 359 22.48 6.29 -2.90
N GLY A 360 23.24 6.93 -2.00
CA GLY A 360 23.06 6.85 -0.55
C GLY A 360 23.47 5.51 0.10
N VAL A 361 24.11 4.59 -0.63
CA VAL A 361 24.54 3.27 -0.13
C VAL A 361 25.56 3.41 0.99
N LEU A 362 26.57 4.27 0.84
CA LEU A 362 27.61 4.46 1.85
C LEU A 362 27.02 4.95 3.18
N GLY A 363 26.14 5.94 3.13
CA GLY A 363 25.51 6.44 4.36
C GLY A 363 24.60 5.42 5.03
N LYS A 364 23.88 4.59 4.25
CA LYS A 364 23.13 3.44 4.81
C LYS A 364 24.08 2.48 5.53
N MET A 365 25.24 2.17 4.95
CA MET A 365 26.24 1.29 5.58
C MET A 365 26.81 1.90 6.87
N GLN A 366 27.06 3.21 6.92
CA GLN A 366 27.48 3.89 8.17
C GLN A 366 26.40 3.77 9.27
N ALA A 367 25.12 3.92 8.91
CA ALA A 367 24.03 3.75 9.86
C ALA A 367 23.91 2.30 10.37
N ILE A 368 24.12 1.31 9.51
CA ILE A 368 24.15 -0.12 9.86
C ILE A 368 25.29 -0.43 10.83
N LYS A 369 26.50 0.03 10.50
CA LYS A 369 27.68 -0.10 11.37
C LYS A 369 27.45 0.53 12.73
N PHE A 370 26.87 1.73 12.75
CA PHE A 370 26.53 2.42 14.00
C PHE A 370 25.56 1.60 14.85
N ALA A 371 24.48 1.04 14.25
CA ALA A 371 23.54 0.18 14.96
C ALA A 371 24.22 -1.06 15.55
N ARG A 372 25.03 -1.75 14.73
CA ARG A 372 25.72 -2.99 15.11
C ARG A 372 26.71 -2.79 16.26
N VAL A 373 27.53 -1.74 16.18
CA VAL A 373 28.60 -1.49 17.17
C VAL A 373 28.04 -0.96 18.49
N ASN A 374 26.96 -0.16 18.44
CA ASN A 374 26.37 0.47 19.62
C ASN A 374 25.20 -0.32 20.22
N ASN A 375 24.92 -1.54 19.73
CA ASN A 375 23.81 -2.38 20.19
C ASN A 375 22.43 -1.70 20.13
N ILE A 376 22.21 -0.86 19.10
CA ILE A 376 20.91 -0.21 18.87
C ILE A 376 20.03 -1.15 18.02
N PRO A 377 18.78 -1.40 18.39
CA PRO A 377 17.84 -2.18 17.59
C PRO A 377 17.85 -1.77 16.11
N TYR A 378 18.02 -2.75 15.22
CA TYR A 378 18.19 -2.54 13.79
C TYR A 378 17.20 -3.36 12.97
N LEU A 379 16.51 -2.71 12.03
CA LEU A 379 15.70 -3.37 10.99
C LEU A 379 16.20 -2.95 9.60
N GLY A 380 16.68 -3.93 8.83
CA GLY A 380 17.03 -3.75 7.42
C GLY A 380 16.00 -4.41 6.49
N ILE A 381 15.37 -3.64 5.61
CA ILE A 381 14.35 -4.15 4.67
C ILE A 381 14.93 -4.17 3.26
N CYS A 382 14.84 -5.31 2.56
CA CYS A 382 15.25 -5.50 1.18
C CYS A 382 16.71 -5.05 0.98
N LEU A 383 16.98 -3.90 0.34
CA LEU A 383 18.32 -3.32 0.24
C LEU A 383 18.98 -3.12 1.61
N GLY A 384 18.21 -2.81 2.67
CA GLY A 384 18.74 -2.68 4.02
C GLY A 384 19.37 -3.97 4.54
N MET A 385 18.73 -5.12 4.32
CA MET A 385 19.33 -6.44 4.62
C MET A 385 20.59 -6.68 3.81
N GLN A 386 20.53 -6.42 2.50
CA GLN A 386 21.67 -6.63 1.59
C GLN A 386 22.89 -5.80 2.01
N LEU A 387 22.68 -4.55 2.37
CA LEU A 387 23.76 -3.66 2.84
C LEU A 387 24.30 -4.07 4.21
N ALA A 388 23.47 -4.64 5.09
CA ALA A 388 23.95 -5.20 6.35
C ALA A 388 24.90 -6.38 6.13
N MET A 389 24.62 -7.23 5.14
CA MET A 389 25.55 -8.31 4.76
C MET A 389 26.86 -7.77 4.17
N ILE A 390 26.80 -6.73 3.33
CA ILE A 390 27.99 -6.12 2.74
C ILE A 390 28.83 -5.42 3.83
N GLU A 391 28.21 -4.66 4.72
CA GLU A 391 28.87 -4.00 5.85
C GLU A 391 29.59 -5.03 6.73
N PHE A 392 28.88 -6.09 7.10
CA PHE A 392 29.45 -7.16 7.93
C PHE A 392 30.62 -7.88 7.21
N ALA A 393 30.50 -8.12 5.90
CA ALA A 393 31.56 -8.71 5.11
C ALA A 393 32.82 -7.85 5.09
N ARG A 394 32.68 -6.53 4.95
CA ARG A 394 33.81 -5.60 4.96
C ARG A 394 34.44 -5.45 6.34
N ASP A 395 33.64 -5.13 7.33
CA ASP A 395 34.09 -4.70 8.64
C ASP A 395 34.43 -5.88 9.60
N VAL A 396 33.73 -7.01 9.47
CA VAL A 396 33.92 -8.15 10.37
C VAL A 396 34.72 -9.28 9.71
N LEU A 397 34.45 -9.57 8.42
CA LEU A 397 35.17 -10.63 7.70
C LEU A 397 36.43 -10.13 6.98
N GLY A 398 36.68 -8.82 6.92
CA GLY A 398 37.85 -8.24 6.25
C GLY A 398 37.82 -8.37 4.72
N LEU A 399 36.65 -8.55 4.12
CA LEU A 399 36.48 -8.61 2.66
C LEU A 399 36.26 -7.20 2.11
N GLU A 400 37.31 -6.40 2.03
CA GLU A 400 37.27 -4.95 1.72
C GLU A 400 36.52 -4.61 0.41
N ASP A 401 36.59 -5.48 -0.60
CA ASP A 401 35.93 -5.29 -1.90
C ASP A 401 34.53 -5.97 -1.97
N ALA A 402 34.00 -6.47 -0.84
CA ALA A 402 32.65 -7.03 -0.78
C ALA A 402 31.62 -6.02 -1.28
N ASN A 403 30.75 -6.43 -2.22
CA ASN A 403 29.80 -5.50 -2.85
C ASN A 403 28.57 -6.22 -3.40
N SER A 404 27.64 -5.44 -3.93
CA SER A 404 26.55 -5.90 -4.77
C SER A 404 26.92 -5.77 -6.26
N MET A 405 26.56 -6.78 -7.05
CA MET A 405 26.63 -6.71 -8.52
C MET A 405 25.69 -5.65 -9.12
N GLU A 406 24.75 -5.12 -8.33
CA GLU A 406 23.94 -3.97 -8.72
C GLU A 406 24.79 -2.70 -8.86
N PHE A 407 25.78 -2.54 -7.98
CA PHE A 407 26.62 -1.33 -7.91
C PHE A 407 27.95 -1.52 -8.62
N ASN A 408 28.56 -2.71 -8.48
CA ASN A 408 29.83 -3.05 -9.11
C ASN A 408 29.79 -4.48 -9.68
N LYS A 409 29.62 -4.59 -10.99
CA LYS A 409 29.53 -5.88 -11.69
C LYS A 409 30.82 -6.69 -11.66
N GLU A 410 31.97 -6.04 -11.41
CA GLU A 410 33.30 -6.64 -11.42
C GLU A 410 33.87 -6.86 -10.01
N CYS A 411 33.05 -6.73 -8.96
CA CYS A 411 33.53 -6.95 -7.59
C CYS A 411 33.99 -8.42 -7.40
N LYS A 412 35.12 -8.60 -6.72
CA LYS A 412 35.71 -9.94 -6.47
C LYS A 412 34.90 -10.75 -5.47
N ASN A 413 34.27 -10.06 -4.51
CA ASN A 413 33.41 -10.66 -3.49
C ASN A 413 31.97 -10.19 -3.67
N PRO A 414 31.19 -10.79 -4.61
CA PRO A 414 29.80 -10.44 -4.84
C PRO A 414 28.92 -11.06 -3.74
N ILE A 415 28.79 -10.34 -2.62
CA ILE A 415 27.90 -10.75 -1.51
C ILE A 415 26.44 -10.74 -1.96
N ILE A 416 26.10 -9.78 -2.82
CA ILE A 416 24.78 -9.67 -3.46
C ILE A 416 24.97 -9.82 -4.97
N TYR A 417 24.18 -10.70 -5.58
CA TYR A 417 24.34 -11.07 -6.97
C TYR A 417 23.00 -11.17 -7.72
N LEU A 418 23.06 -11.17 -9.04
CA LEU A 418 21.90 -11.40 -9.88
C LEU A 418 21.73 -12.91 -10.09
N ILE A 419 20.59 -13.47 -9.70
CA ILE A 419 20.29 -14.87 -10.01
C ILE A 419 19.80 -15.03 -11.43
N ASP A 420 20.28 -16.06 -12.15
CA ASP A 420 19.94 -16.33 -13.54
C ASP A 420 18.53 -16.91 -13.70
N SER A 421 18.00 -17.55 -12.68
CA SER A 421 16.63 -18.10 -12.71
C SER A 421 16.02 -18.23 -11.31
N PHE A 422 14.70 -18.06 -11.26
CA PHE A 422 13.90 -18.27 -10.03
C PHE A 422 12.49 -18.78 -10.43
N ILE A 423 11.76 -19.29 -9.44
CA ILE A 423 10.35 -19.66 -9.60
C ILE A 423 9.50 -18.45 -9.16
N ASP A 424 8.61 -17.96 -10.01
CA ASP A 424 7.74 -16.83 -9.69
C ASP A 424 6.57 -17.24 -8.76
N ALA A 425 5.80 -16.25 -8.30
CA ALA A 425 4.66 -16.46 -7.41
C ALA A 425 3.57 -17.38 -7.99
N HIS A 426 3.58 -17.60 -9.32
CA HIS A 426 2.68 -18.53 -10.03
C HIS A 426 3.27 -19.92 -10.24
N GLY A 427 4.48 -20.20 -9.72
CA GLY A 427 5.18 -21.48 -9.90
C GLY A 427 5.87 -21.63 -11.26
N LYS A 428 5.99 -20.57 -12.05
CA LYS A 428 6.64 -20.61 -13.37
C LYS A 428 8.11 -20.23 -13.24
N LYS A 429 8.99 -21.02 -13.90
CA LYS A 429 10.43 -20.71 -13.95
C LYS A 429 10.67 -19.47 -14.82
N GLN A 430 11.22 -18.44 -14.23
CA GLN A 430 11.70 -17.24 -14.90
C GLN A 430 13.22 -17.34 -15.12
N ILE A 431 13.68 -16.91 -16.29
CA ILE A 431 15.11 -16.85 -16.64
C ILE A 431 15.46 -15.39 -16.87
N ARG A 432 16.56 -14.93 -16.27
CA ARG A 432 17.07 -13.57 -16.40
C ARG A 432 18.42 -13.54 -17.09
N THR A 433 18.62 -12.48 -17.82
CA THR A 433 19.93 -12.10 -18.38
C THR A 433 20.18 -10.63 -18.04
N HIS A 434 21.43 -10.18 -18.22
CA HIS A 434 21.78 -8.77 -18.03
C HIS A 434 21.09 -7.81 -19.00
N THR A 435 20.47 -8.33 -20.06
CA THR A 435 19.73 -7.59 -21.09
C THR A 435 18.20 -7.72 -20.92
N SER A 436 17.71 -8.43 -19.90
CA SER A 436 16.27 -8.54 -19.63
C SER A 436 15.65 -7.18 -19.34
N PRO A 437 14.42 -6.91 -19.81
CA PRO A 437 13.69 -5.68 -19.50
C PRO A 437 13.61 -5.40 -17.99
N LEU A 438 13.53 -4.13 -17.60
CA LEU A 438 13.43 -3.76 -16.19
C LEU A 438 12.05 -4.08 -15.59
N GLY A 439 10.97 -3.89 -16.35
CA GLY A 439 9.61 -4.20 -15.92
C GLY A 439 9.30 -5.70 -15.94
N GLY A 440 8.57 -6.19 -14.94
CA GLY A 440 8.07 -7.57 -14.88
C GLY A 440 9.13 -8.67 -14.71
N THR A 441 10.39 -8.32 -14.37
CA THR A 441 11.49 -9.30 -14.24
C THR A 441 12.07 -9.36 -12.81
N MET A 442 11.47 -8.69 -11.86
CA MET A 442 11.80 -8.82 -10.44
C MET A 442 11.18 -10.07 -9.82
N ARG A 443 11.66 -10.47 -8.66
CA ARG A 443 10.97 -11.41 -7.79
C ARG A 443 9.86 -10.63 -7.10
N LEU A 444 8.61 -10.88 -7.54
CA LEU A 444 7.41 -10.11 -7.16
C LEU A 444 6.38 -11.03 -6.53
N GLY A 445 5.71 -10.54 -5.49
CA GLY A 445 4.63 -11.26 -4.82
C GLY A 445 5.07 -12.04 -3.60
N ALA A 446 4.20 -12.93 -3.13
CA ALA A 446 4.39 -13.67 -1.89
C ALA A 446 5.17 -14.96 -2.11
N TYR A 447 6.25 -15.12 -1.36
CA TYR A 447 7.08 -16.33 -1.32
C TYR A 447 7.11 -16.91 0.08
N ASN A 448 7.25 -18.24 0.15
CA ASN A 448 7.47 -18.90 1.42
C ASN A 448 8.89 -18.59 1.93
N CYS A 449 9.00 -18.33 3.21
CA CYS A 449 10.25 -18.26 3.94
C CYS A 449 10.24 -19.35 5.00
N ASP A 450 11.11 -20.32 4.88
CA ASP A 450 11.31 -21.37 5.88
C ASP A 450 12.17 -20.81 7.02
N ILE A 451 11.66 -20.85 8.23
CA ILE A 451 12.26 -20.23 9.41
C ILE A 451 13.13 -21.23 10.16
N LYS A 452 14.38 -20.87 10.41
CA LYS A 452 15.31 -21.68 11.21
C LYS A 452 14.89 -21.67 12.67
N PRO A 453 14.70 -22.85 13.31
CA PRO A 453 14.27 -22.91 14.70
C PRO A 453 15.33 -22.35 15.66
N LYS A 454 14.88 -21.83 16.81
CA LYS A 454 15.74 -21.23 17.86
C LYS A 454 16.49 -19.97 17.38
N THR A 455 15.89 -19.22 16.49
CA THR A 455 16.35 -17.91 16.03
C THR A 455 15.42 -16.83 16.55
N LEU A 456 15.88 -15.59 16.56
CA LEU A 456 15.04 -14.42 16.88
C LEU A 456 13.85 -14.31 15.89
N LEU A 457 14.09 -14.61 14.60
CA LEU A 457 13.03 -14.65 13.60
C LEU A 457 11.95 -15.68 13.95
N ALA A 458 12.34 -16.86 14.47
CA ALA A 458 11.38 -17.87 14.93
C ALA A 458 10.53 -17.34 16.09
N GLU A 459 11.12 -16.64 17.04
CA GLU A 459 10.40 -16.02 18.16
C GLU A 459 9.42 -14.94 17.65
N ILE A 460 9.85 -14.09 16.74
CA ILE A 460 9.05 -13.03 16.11
C ILE A 460 7.78 -13.61 15.47
N TYR A 461 7.89 -14.72 14.75
CA TYR A 461 6.76 -15.39 14.10
C TYR A 461 6.09 -16.49 14.95
N GLY A 462 6.25 -16.45 16.28
CA GLY A 462 5.60 -17.40 17.20
C GLY A 462 5.99 -18.86 16.98
N ASN A 463 7.23 -19.11 16.56
CA ASN A 463 7.79 -20.42 16.22
C ASN A 463 7.10 -21.11 15.02
N ALA A 464 6.54 -20.33 14.10
CA ALA A 464 6.09 -20.85 12.81
C ALA A 464 7.27 -21.48 12.04
N LYS A 465 7.01 -22.58 11.32
CA LYS A 465 8.04 -23.25 10.51
C LYS A 465 8.28 -22.51 9.19
N SER A 466 7.25 -21.90 8.65
CA SER A 466 7.31 -21.15 7.41
C SER A 466 6.27 -20.04 7.43
N VAL A 467 6.56 -18.94 6.76
CA VAL A 467 5.66 -17.79 6.57
C VAL A 467 5.68 -17.35 5.12
N LYS A 468 4.63 -16.64 4.72
CA LYS A 468 4.56 -16.00 3.39
C LYS A 468 4.74 -14.51 3.53
N GLU A 469 5.72 -13.95 2.81
CA GLU A 469 5.97 -12.51 2.76
C GLU A 469 6.16 -12.04 1.33
N ARG A 470 5.86 -10.76 1.06
CA ARG A 470 5.93 -10.18 -0.29
C ARG A 470 7.31 -9.63 -0.61
N HIS A 471 7.71 -9.78 -1.86
CA HIS A 471 9.01 -9.39 -2.40
C HIS A 471 8.86 -8.40 -3.55
N ARG A 472 9.86 -7.52 -3.68
CA ARG A 472 10.03 -6.61 -4.82
C ARG A 472 11.50 -6.30 -5.01
N HIS A 473 12.25 -7.24 -5.56
CA HIS A 473 13.70 -7.07 -5.76
C HIS A 473 14.22 -7.94 -6.90
N ARG A 474 15.45 -7.65 -7.34
CA ARG A 474 16.12 -8.32 -8.45
C ARG A 474 17.35 -9.07 -8.01
N TYR A 475 18.08 -8.53 -7.04
CA TYR A 475 19.33 -9.09 -6.53
C TYR A 475 19.10 -9.85 -5.24
N GLU A 476 19.92 -10.88 -5.03
CA GLU A 476 19.81 -11.82 -3.91
C GLU A 476 21.14 -11.93 -3.16
N ALA A 477 21.09 -12.31 -1.90
CA ALA A 477 22.28 -12.67 -1.15
C ALA A 477 22.92 -13.96 -1.72
N ASN A 478 24.23 -13.96 -1.90
CA ASN A 478 24.96 -15.07 -2.51
C ASN A 478 25.16 -16.22 -1.51
N PRO A 479 24.56 -17.39 -1.75
CA PRO A 479 24.61 -18.53 -0.82
C PRO A 479 26.03 -19.03 -0.54
N LYS A 480 27.00 -18.76 -1.41
CA LYS A 480 28.40 -19.16 -1.23
C LYS A 480 29.03 -18.59 0.04
N TYR A 481 28.55 -17.46 0.53
CA TYR A 481 29.09 -16.82 1.73
C TYR A 481 28.36 -17.21 3.01
N LYS A 482 27.26 -17.98 2.95
CA LYS A 482 26.43 -18.34 4.10
C LYS A 482 27.24 -18.91 5.27
N GLU A 483 28.06 -19.95 5.02
CA GLU A 483 28.85 -20.58 6.08
C GLU A 483 29.85 -19.63 6.76
N VAL A 484 30.44 -18.74 5.99
CA VAL A 484 31.41 -17.76 6.51
C VAL A 484 30.71 -16.74 7.41
N PHE A 485 29.54 -16.26 7.00
CA PHE A 485 28.71 -15.38 7.80
C PHE A 485 28.25 -16.04 9.11
N GLU A 486 27.72 -17.28 9.05
CA GLU A 486 27.24 -17.98 10.23
C GLU A 486 28.36 -18.28 11.24
N LYS A 487 29.58 -18.64 10.78
CA LYS A 487 30.75 -18.82 11.64
C LYS A 487 31.14 -17.53 12.36
N ALA A 488 30.97 -16.38 11.75
CA ALA A 488 31.26 -15.07 12.33
C ALA A 488 30.10 -14.48 13.16
N GLY A 489 28.95 -15.16 13.21
CA GLY A 489 27.80 -14.76 14.04
C GLY A 489 26.66 -14.05 13.32
N LEU A 490 26.75 -13.81 12.00
CA LEU A 490 25.62 -13.36 11.20
C LEU A 490 24.82 -14.60 10.72
N ILE A 491 23.73 -14.87 11.38
CA ILE A 491 22.93 -16.09 11.19
C ILE A 491 21.92 -15.89 10.06
N VAL A 492 21.85 -16.83 9.14
CA VAL A 492 20.74 -16.91 8.19
C VAL A 492 19.56 -17.58 8.92
N SER A 493 18.54 -16.79 9.23
CA SER A 493 17.39 -17.21 10.03
C SER A 493 16.15 -17.56 9.21
N GLY A 494 16.12 -17.19 7.92
CA GLY A 494 15.06 -17.52 6.97
C GLY A 494 15.60 -17.82 5.59
N GLU A 495 15.04 -18.83 4.90
CA GLU A 495 15.42 -19.25 3.56
C GLU A 495 14.22 -19.60 2.69
N SER A 496 14.36 -19.44 1.37
CA SER A 496 13.39 -19.88 0.35
C SER A 496 14.15 -20.50 -0.82
N ASP A 497 13.95 -21.79 -1.10
CA ASP A 497 14.63 -22.49 -2.20
C ASP A 497 16.15 -22.26 -2.25
N GLY A 498 16.81 -22.20 -1.07
CA GLY A 498 18.24 -21.95 -0.93
C GLY A 498 18.66 -20.48 -1.04
N LEU A 499 17.72 -19.54 -1.21
CA LEU A 499 17.96 -18.11 -1.14
C LEU A 499 17.80 -17.59 0.28
N VAL A 500 18.61 -16.60 0.65
CA VAL A 500 18.58 -15.97 1.98
C VAL A 500 17.42 -14.97 2.05
N GLU A 501 16.48 -15.24 2.94
CA GLU A 501 15.31 -14.39 3.16
C GLU A 501 15.42 -13.51 4.40
N ALA A 502 16.15 -13.97 5.40
CA ALA A 502 16.36 -13.21 6.63
C ALA A 502 17.70 -13.52 7.29
N ILE A 503 18.24 -12.49 7.93
CA ILE A 503 19.47 -12.56 8.72
C ILE A 503 19.25 -11.97 10.11
N GLU A 504 20.03 -12.46 11.09
CA GLU A 504 20.08 -11.90 12.44
C GLU A 504 21.51 -11.95 13.00
N LEU A 505 21.86 -11.04 13.89
CA LEU A 505 23.19 -10.98 14.50
C LEU A 505 23.16 -11.59 15.89
N LYS A 506 23.91 -12.67 16.08
CA LYS A 506 24.04 -13.37 17.36
C LYS A 506 24.67 -12.46 18.43
N GLY A 507 24.05 -12.38 19.58
CA GLY A 507 24.54 -11.59 20.70
C GLY A 507 24.16 -10.11 20.67
N HIS A 508 23.58 -9.63 19.58
CA HIS A 508 23.00 -8.29 19.50
C HIS A 508 21.58 -8.28 20.12
N PRO A 509 21.16 -7.23 20.84
CA PRO A 509 19.84 -7.17 21.46
C PRO A 509 18.68 -7.38 20.48
N TRP A 510 18.74 -6.76 19.30
CA TRP A 510 17.80 -6.95 18.22
C TRP A 510 18.42 -6.44 16.89
N PHE A 511 18.83 -7.33 16.01
CA PHE A 511 19.39 -6.99 14.70
C PHE A 511 18.84 -7.97 13.68
N VAL A 512 17.90 -7.51 12.86
CA VAL A 512 17.22 -8.32 11.86
C VAL A 512 17.26 -7.62 10.51
N GLY A 513 17.61 -8.37 9.48
CA GLY A 513 17.47 -7.99 8.10
C GLY A 513 16.52 -8.96 7.39
N VAL A 514 15.60 -8.45 6.57
CA VAL A 514 14.68 -9.26 5.77
C VAL A 514 14.73 -8.85 4.30
N GLN A 515 14.73 -9.83 3.40
CA GLN A 515 14.73 -9.57 1.95
C GLN A 515 13.34 -9.17 1.46
N CYS A 516 12.30 -9.65 2.12
CA CYS A 516 10.92 -9.27 1.86
C CYS A 516 10.58 -7.84 2.29
N HIS A 517 9.35 -7.43 1.97
CA HIS A 517 8.74 -6.18 2.37
C HIS A 517 7.61 -6.42 3.39
N PRO A 518 7.92 -6.52 4.70
CA PRO A 518 6.93 -6.81 5.75
C PRO A 518 5.83 -5.74 5.86
N GLU A 519 6.10 -4.54 5.38
CA GLU A 519 5.14 -3.44 5.33
C GLU A 519 3.91 -3.74 4.45
N PHE A 520 4.06 -4.54 3.39
CA PHE A 520 2.94 -4.88 2.50
C PHE A 520 1.91 -5.81 3.14
N THR A 521 2.31 -6.59 4.14
CA THR A 521 1.42 -7.53 4.84
C THR A 521 0.93 -7.00 6.18
N SER A 522 1.39 -5.81 6.62
CA SER A 522 0.98 -5.19 7.87
C SER A 522 -0.44 -4.62 7.80
N ARG A 523 -1.24 -4.84 8.85
CA ARG A 523 -2.62 -4.36 9.01
C ARG A 523 -2.78 -3.69 10.36
N LEU A 524 -3.74 -2.76 10.49
CA LEU A 524 -4.01 -2.11 11.77
C LEU A 524 -4.36 -3.13 12.87
N THR A 525 -5.21 -4.09 12.54
CA THR A 525 -5.67 -5.13 13.47
C THR A 525 -4.69 -6.29 13.63
N ARG A 526 -3.73 -6.41 12.71
CA ARG A 526 -2.73 -7.48 12.65
C ARG A 526 -1.42 -6.95 12.07
N PRO A 527 -0.64 -6.20 12.88
CA PRO A 527 0.64 -5.66 12.43
C PRO A 527 1.60 -6.79 12.03
N ASN A 528 2.45 -6.52 11.02
CA ASN A 528 3.46 -7.51 10.65
C ASN A 528 4.40 -7.79 11.83
N PRO A 529 4.67 -9.08 12.17
CA PRO A 529 5.45 -9.46 13.36
C PRO A 529 6.86 -8.88 13.38
N VAL A 530 7.54 -8.73 12.23
CA VAL A 530 8.89 -8.16 12.15
C VAL A 530 8.89 -6.68 12.56
N ILE A 531 7.96 -5.89 12.03
CA ILE A 531 7.83 -4.47 12.37
C ILE A 531 7.42 -4.33 13.85
N LEU A 532 6.47 -5.15 14.30
CA LEU A 532 6.02 -5.16 15.70
C LEU A 532 7.18 -5.49 16.66
N GLY A 533 7.98 -6.52 16.34
CA GLY A 533 9.15 -6.93 17.11
C GLY A 533 10.21 -5.83 17.18
N PHE A 534 10.47 -5.15 16.06
CA PHE A 534 11.40 -4.02 15.99
C PHE A 534 10.97 -2.86 16.89
N ILE A 535 9.71 -2.41 16.79
CA ILE A 535 9.20 -1.31 17.64
C ILE A 535 9.18 -1.70 19.12
N LYS A 536 8.85 -2.96 19.44
CA LYS A 536 8.92 -3.48 20.81
C LYS A 536 10.35 -3.44 21.37
N ALA A 537 11.34 -3.83 20.57
CA ALA A 537 12.75 -3.78 20.96
C ALA A 537 13.24 -2.34 21.15
N SER A 538 12.80 -1.42 20.29
CA SER A 538 13.12 0.01 20.38
C SER A 538 12.54 0.65 21.63
N LEU A 539 11.30 0.34 21.99
CA LEU A 539 10.68 0.76 23.25
C LEU A 539 11.47 0.26 24.48
N ALA A 540 11.94 -0.99 24.44
CA ALA A 540 12.77 -1.54 25.53
C ALA A 540 14.18 -0.89 25.60
N ASN A 541 14.66 -0.30 24.50
CA ASN A 541 15.91 0.44 24.46
C ASN A 541 15.75 1.89 24.97
N HIS A 542 14.59 2.50 24.73
CA HIS A 542 14.25 3.86 25.21
C HIS A 542 14.32 3.99 26.74
N VAL A 543 13.99 2.93 27.46
CA VAL A 543 13.95 2.90 28.94
C VAL A 543 15.33 2.71 29.57
N LYS A 544 16.37 2.41 28.80
CA LYS A 544 17.75 2.25 29.29
C LYS A 544 18.49 3.58 29.29
#